data_da4346751da16ac61daf532316f7552a
#
_entry.id   da4346751da16ac61daf532316f7552a
#
_cell.length_a   1.000
_cell.length_b   1.000
_cell.length_c   1.000
_cell.angle_alpha   90.00
_cell.angle_beta   90.00
_cell.angle_gamma   90.00
#
_symmetry.space_group_name_H-M   'P 1'
#
loop_
_entity.id
_entity.type
_entity.pdbx_description
1 polymer ?
#
loop_
_entity_poly.entity_id
_entity_poly.type
_entity_poly.pdbx_seq_one_letter_code
_entity_poly.pdbx_strand_id
1 'polypeptide(L)'
;MNKKFIVFLSSRKSWTLPYIIFSAIFVVIPLLLIVVYAFTDDNGHLTLANFQKFFEHPEAINTFVYSIGIAIITTLICILLGYPAAWILSNSKLNRSKTMVVLFILPMWVNILVRTLATVALFDFFSVPLGEGALIFGMVYNFIPFMIYPIYNTLQKMDHSYIEAAQDLGANPVQVFFKAVLPLSMPGVMSGIMMVFMPTISTFAIAELLTMNNIK
;
A
#
# COMPACT_ATOMS: atom_id res chain seq x y z
N MET A 1 -31.69 12.53 -36.62
CA MET A 1 -30.74 11.93 -35.68
C MET A 1 -29.74 11.14 -36.50
N ASN A 2 -28.42 11.46 -36.39
CA ASN A 2 -27.40 11.04 -37.35
C ASN A 2 -27.11 9.52 -37.20
N LYS A 3 -27.23 8.72 -38.27
CA LYS A 3 -26.99 7.27 -38.31
C LYS A 3 -25.64 6.87 -37.66
N LYS A 4 -24.63 7.74 -37.77
CA LYS A 4 -23.32 7.56 -37.11
C LYS A 4 -23.41 7.60 -35.58
N PHE A 5 -24.32 8.40 -35.02
CA PHE A 5 -24.53 8.52 -33.57
C PHE A 5 -25.19 7.25 -32.97
N ILE A 6 -26.15 6.66 -33.72
CA ILE A 6 -26.82 5.42 -33.31
C ILE A 6 -25.85 4.23 -33.37
N VAL A 7 -25.01 4.16 -34.43
CA VAL A 7 -23.99 3.13 -34.57
C VAL A 7 -22.91 3.27 -33.47
N PHE A 8 -22.56 4.49 -33.09
CA PHE A 8 -21.64 4.76 -31.97
C PHE A 8 -22.25 4.29 -30.65
N LEU A 9 -23.51 4.59 -30.33
CA LEU A 9 -24.22 4.17 -29.13
C LEU A 9 -24.41 2.64 -29.04
N SER A 10 -24.49 1.94 -30.17
CA SER A 10 -24.61 0.48 -30.26
C SER A 10 -23.27 -0.24 -30.20
N SER A 11 -22.15 0.48 -30.24
CA SER A 11 -20.82 -0.09 -30.17
C SER A 11 -20.42 -0.40 -28.70
N ARG A 12 -19.66 -1.50 -28.47
CA ARG A 12 -19.04 -1.80 -27.16
C ARG A 12 -18.23 -0.62 -26.60
N LYS A 13 -17.71 0.24 -27.45
CA LYS A 13 -16.99 1.48 -27.08
C LYS A 13 -17.87 2.52 -26.40
N SER A 14 -19.20 2.52 -26.67
CA SER A 14 -20.14 3.45 -26.04
C SER A 14 -20.38 3.17 -24.56
N TRP A 15 -20.24 1.93 -24.15
CA TRP A 15 -20.37 1.53 -22.75
C TRP A 15 -19.20 2.01 -21.86
N THR A 16 -18.09 2.44 -22.47
CA THR A 16 -16.97 3.06 -21.74
C THR A 16 -17.19 4.55 -21.48
N LEU A 17 -18.15 5.18 -22.18
CA LEU A 17 -18.40 6.63 -22.09
C LEU A 17 -18.79 7.09 -20.67
N PRO A 18 -19.72 6.44 -19.95
CA PRO A 18 -20.03 6.81 -18.56
C PRO A 18 -18.85 6.73 -17.64
N TYR A 19 -17.98 5.70 -17.81
CA TYR A 19 -16.76 5.54 -17.04
C TYR A 19 -15.73 6.65 -17.34
N ILE A 20 -15.57 7.00 -18.62
CA ILE A 20 -14.66 8.08 -19.03
C ILE A 20 -15.12 9.43 -18.46
N ILE A 21 -16.45 9.72 -18.54
CA ILE A 21 -17.02 10.95 -17.97
C ILE A 21 -16.81 10.98 -16.45
N PHE A 22 -17.11 9.89 -15.76
CA PHE A 22 -16.89 9.77 -14.31
C PHE A 22 -15.42 10.00 -13.96
N SER A 23 -14.50 9.33 -14.65
CA SER A 23 -13.06 9.48 -14.41
C SER A 23 -12.57 10.89 -14.73
N ALA A 24 -13.08 11.52 -15.78
CA ALA A 24 -12.72 12.89 -16.11
C ALA A 24 -13.17 13.87 -15.01
N ILE A 25 -14.39 13.75 -14.52
CA ILE A 25 -14.96 14.67 -13.51
C ILE A 25 -14.34 14.43 -12.14
N PHE A 26 -14.20 13.17 -11.69
CA PHE A 26 -13.85 12.84 -10.32
C PHE A 26 -12.36 12.53 -10.11
N VAL A 27 -11.61 12.29 -11.18
CA VAL A 27 -10.17 11.99 -11.07
C VAL A 27 -9.36 13.06 -11.80
N VAL A 28 -9.60 13.26 -13.10
CA VAL A 28 -8.73 14.13 -13.92
C VAL A 28 -8.89 15.60 -13.55
N ILE A 29 -10.13 16.09 -13.39
CA ILE A 29 -10.37 17.50 -13.04
C ILE A 29 -9.79 17.86 -11.67
N PRO A 30 -10.01 17.10 -10.57
CA PRO A 30 -9.38 17.41 -9.29
C PRO A 30 -7.85 17.40 -9.36
N LEU A 31 -7.23 16.46 -10.08
CA LEU A 31 -5.78 16.43 -10.25
C LEU A 31 -5.27 17.67 -11.01
N LEU A 32 -5.98 18.07 -12.08
CA LEU A 32 -5.65 19.30 -12.82
C LEU A 32 -5.80 20.54 -11.94
N LEU A 33 -6.84 20.59 -11.10
CA LEU A 33 -7.04 21.70 -10.16
C LEU A 33 -5.89 21.78 -9.16
N ILE A 34 -5.43 20.66 -8.61
CA ILE A 34 -4.25 20.64 -7.72
C ILE A 34 -3.03 21.22 -8.43
N VAL A 35 -2.78 20.83 -9.68
CA VAL A 35 -1.67 21.37 -10.48
C VAL A 35 -1.86 22.87 -10.72
N VAL A 36 -3.06 23.31 -11.10
CA VAL A 36 -3.34 24.74 -11.32
C VAL A 36 -3.11 25.53 -10.04
N TYR A 37 -3.66 25.08 -8.90
CA TYR A 37 -3.46 25.77 -7.63
C TYR A 37 -1.99 25.76 -7.15
N ALA A 38 -1.22 24.72 -7.45
CA ALA A 38 0.21 24.68 -7.12
C ALA A 38 1.00 25.78 -7.84
N PHE A 39 0.58 26.15 -9.06
CA PHE A 39 1.23 27.16 -9.91
C PHE A 39 0.52 28.50 -9.95
N THR A 40 -0.51 28.73 -9.12
CA THR A 40 -1.32 29.94 -9.16
C THR A 40 -1.40 30.58 -7.78
N ASP A 41 -1.29 31.90 -7.72
CA ASP A 41 -1.53 32.72 -6.51
C ASP A 41 -3.03 32.97 -6.29
N ASP A 42 -3.42 33.47 -5.11
CA ASP A 42 -4.79 33.83 -4.73
C ASP A 42 -5.46 34.81 -5.74
N ASN A 43 -4.66 35.57 -6.48
CA ASN A 43 -5.12 36.50 -7.51
C ASN A 43 -5.23 35.87 -8.92
N GLY A 44 -4.97 34.58 -9.08
CA GLY A 44 -5.03 33.86 -10.36
C GLY A 44 -3.81 34.05 -11.27
N HIS A 45 -2.72 34.66 -10.79
CA HIS A 45 -1.47 34.81 -11.54
C HIS A 45 -0.59 33.57 -11.40
N LEU A 46 0.08 33.18 -12.48
CA LEU A 46 1.07 32.11 -12.46
C LEU A 46 2.26 32.49 -11.59
N THR A 47 2.57 31.67 -10.58
CA THR A 47 3.64 31.91 -9.63
C THR A 47 4.23 30.59 -9.11
N LEU A 48 5.48 30.63 -8.69
CA LEU A 48 6.15 29.55 -7.95
C LEU A 48 6.18 29.81 -6.43
N ALA A 49 5.49 30.85 -5.96
CA ALA A 49 5.50 31.25 -4.54
C ALA A 49 5.03 30.14 -3.60
N ASN A 50 4.09 29.28 -4.03
CA ASN A 50 3.63 28.15 -3.22
C ASN A 50 4.73 27.10 -2.98
N PHE A 51 5.58 26.87 -3.98
CA PHE A 51 6.76 26.00 -3.81
C PHE A 51 7.81 26.67 -2.94
N GLN A 52 8.05 27.97 -3.11
CA GLN A 52 8.98 28.73 -2.29
C GLN A 52 8.54 28.71 -0.82
N LYS A 53 7.25 28.97 -0.52
CA LYS A 53 6.68 28.86 0.82
C LYS A 53 6.90 27.48 1.43
N PHE A 54 6.74 26.38 0.65
CA PHE A 54 6.97 25.03 1.14
C PHE A 54 8.43 24.84 1.58
N PHE A 55 9.41 25.34 0.81
CA PHE A 55 10.82 25.24 1.16
C PHE A 55 11.28 26.22 2.24
N GLU A 56 10.58 27.33 2.43
CA GLU A 56 10.84 28.31 3.48
C GLU A 56 10.33 27.88 4.85
N HIS A 57 9.39 26.90 4.89
CA HIS A 57 8.85 26.35 6.14
C HIS A 57 9.54 25.02 6.52
N PRO A 58 10.53 25.06 7.44
CA PRO A 58 11.28 23.87 7.86
C PRO A 58 10.39 22.76 8.42
N GLU A 59 9.27 23.13 9.06
CA GLU A 59 8.29 22.20 9.63
C GLU A 59 7.64 21.31 8.56
N ALA A 60 7.31 21.87 7.39
CA ALA A 60 6.71 21.13 6.29
C ALA A 60 7.69 20.09 5.71
N ILE A 61 8.95 20.50 5.55
CA ILE A 61 10.01 19.60 5.07
C ILE A 61 10.29 18.49 6.08
N ASN A 62 10.40 18.84 7.37
CA ASN A 62 10.64 17.86 8.42
C ASN A 62 9.50 16.84 8.50
N THR A 63 8.24 17.27 8.45
CA THR A 63 7.07 16.37 8.44
C THR A 63 7.09 15.47 7.21
N PHE A 64 7.43 15.99 6.05
CA PHE A 64 7.51 15.21 4.82
C PHE A 64 8.60 14.14 4.88
N VAL A 65 9.82 14.52 5.31
CA VAL A 65 10.95 13.59 5.48
C VAL A 65 10.64 12.53 6.53
N TYR A 66 10.05 12.94 7.65
CA TYR A 66 9.61 12.03 8.71
C TYR A 66 8.59 11.01 8.20
N SER A 67 7.57 11.46 7.46
CA SER A 67 6.54 10.58 6.90
C SER A 67 7.14 9.54 5.92
N ILE A 68 8.08 9.97 5.08
CA ILE A 68 8.82 9.05 4.19
C ILE A 68 9.65 8.06 5.01
N GLY A 69 10.34 8.51 6.06
CA GLY A 69 11.12 7.66 6.95
C GLY A 69 10.28 6.58 7.60
N ILE A 70 9.15 6.94 8.20
CA ILE A 70 8.19 6.00 8.79
C ILE A 70 7.64 5.02 7.74
N ALA A 71 7.32 5.51 6.55
CA ALA A 71 6.81 4.66 5.46
C ALA A 71 7.85 3.63 5.01
N ILE A 72 9.12 4.01 4.89
CA ILE A 72 10.22 3.10 4.56
C ILE A 72 10.38 2.05 5.65
N ILE A 73 10.49 2.47 6.92
CA ILE A 73 10.66 1.55 8.06
C ILE A 73 9.49 0.58 8.14
N THR A 74 8.26 1.05 8.07
CA THR A 74 7.05 0.23 8.08
C THR A 74 7.04 -0.77 6.93
N THR A 75 7.37 -0.33 5.73
CA THR A 75 7.41 -1.18 4.54
C THR A 75 8.48 -2.28 4.67
N LEU A 76 9.68 -1.94 5.16
CA LEU A 76 10.75 -2.92 5.39
C LEU A 76 10.34 -3.98 6.43
N ILE A 77 9.72 -3.57 7.53
CA ILE A 77 9.21 -4.50 8.55
C ILE A 77 8.10 -5.37 7.95
N CYS A 78 7.19 -4.79 7.18
CA CYS A 78 6.13 -5.52 6.50
C CYS A 78 6.67 -6.55 5.50
N ILE A 79 7.75 -6.26 4.77
CA ILE A 79 8.41 -7.23 3.89
C ILE A 79 9.04 -8.34 4.72
N LEU A 80 9.81 -7.98 5.76
CA LEU A 80 10.54 -8.93 6.59
C LEU A 80 9.61 -9.94 7.28
N LEU A 81 8.44 -9.50 7.73
CA LEU A 81 7.45 -10.34 8.37
C LEU A 81 6.47 -10.96 7.37
N GLY A 82 6.06 -10.19 6.38
CA GLY A 82 5.02 -10.55 5.42
C GLY A 82 5.48 -11.58 4.39
N TYR A 83 6.73 -11.51 3.94
CA TYR A 83 7.24 -12.47 2.96
C TYR A 83 7.32 -13.90 3.53
N PRO A 84 7.93 -14.16 4.70
CA PRO A 84 7.90 -15.49 5.32
C PRO A 84 6.48 -15.98 5.60
N ALA A 85 5.59 -15.12 6.08
CA ALA A 85 4.19 -15.47 6.30
C ALA A 85 3.50 -15.88 4.99
N ALA A 86 3.67 -15.10 3.92
CA ALA A 86 3.12 -15.43 2.60
C ALA A 86 3.69 -16.74 2.05
N TRP A 87 4.98 -16.99 2.25
CA TRP A 87 5.64 -18.24 1.87
C TRP A 87 5.05 -19.45 2.59
N ILE A 88 4.89 -19.36 3.91
CA ILE A 88 4.26 -20.42 4.72
C ILE A 88 2.81 -20.67 4.27
N LEU A 89 2.06 -19.60 4.05
CA LEU A 89 0.66 -19.66 3.62
C LEU A 89 0.48 -20.22 2.21
N SER A 90 1.46 -20.01 1.32
CA SER A 90 1.43 -20.53 -0.06
C SER A 90 1.72 -22.02 -0.12
N ASN A 91 2.34 -22.58 0.91
CA ASN A 91 2.67 -24.01 0.96
C ASN A 91 1.41 -24.84 1.22
N SER A 92 0.99 -25.62 0.22
CA SER A 92 -0.24 -26.43 0.26
C SER A 92 -0.24 -27.51 1.35
N LYS A 93 0.94 -27.94 1.82
CA LYS A 93 1.05 -28.93 2.91
C LYS A 93 0.68 -28.33 4.27
N LEU A 94 0.97 -27.05 4.47
CA LEU A 94 0.72 -26.32 5.73
C LEU A 94 -0.66 -25.66 5.73
N ASN A 95 -1.14 -25.21 4.56
CA ASN A 95 -2.40 -24.49 4.43
C ASN A 95 -3.39 -25.23 3.52
N ARG A 96 -3.74 -26.46 3.94
CA ARG A 96 -4.58 -27.38 3.15
C ARG A 96 -5.99 -26.83 2.87
N SER A 97 -6.56 -26.04 3.78
CA SER A 97 -7.92 -25.49 3.67
C SER A 97 -7.99 -24.05 3.19
N LYS A 98 -6.85 -23.40 2.95
CA LYS A 98 -6.73 -21.94 2.65
C LYS A 98 -7.37 -21.04 3.72
N THR A 99 -7.82 -21.59 4.84
CA THR A 99 -8.50 -20.87 5.92
C THR A 99 -7.56 -19.89 6.61
N MET A 100 -6.28 -20.25 6.76
CA MET A 100 -5.29 -19.36 7.37
C MET A 100 -5.11 -18.07 6.57
N VAL A 101 -5.14 -18.14 5.24
CA VAL A 101 -5.06 -16.93 4.38
C VAL A 101 -6.23 -16.00 4.64
N VAL A 102 -7.44 -16.55 4.75
CA VAL A 102 -8.64 -15.77 5.05
C VAL A 102 -8.50 -15.07 6.40
N LEU A 103 -7.99 -15.75 7.43
CA LEU A 103 -7.76 -15.16 8.75
C LEU A 103 -6.75 -13.97 8.70
N PHE A 104 -5.72 -14.05 7.86
CA PHE A 104 -4.78 -12.93 7.67
C PHE A 104 -5.38 -11.77 6.87
N ILE A 105 -6.36 -12.04 5.99
CA ILE A 105 -7.02 -11.03 5.16
C ILE A 105 -8.21 -10.39 5.90
N LEU A 106 -8.89 -11.11 6.79
CA LEU A 106 -10.05 -10.61 7.55
C LEU A 106 -9.85 -9.22 8.16
N PRO A 107 -8.70 -8.91 8.79
CA PRO A 107 -8.46 -7.57 9.34
C PRO A 107 -8.57 -6.44 8.31
N MET A 108 -8.33 -6.69 7.03
CA MET A 108 -8.45 -5.67 5.97
C MET A 108 -9.89 -5.15 5.81
N TRP A 109 -10.89 -5.93 6.20
CA TRP A 109 -12.31 -5.59 6.08
C TRP A 109 -12.81 -4.75 7.26
N VAL A 110 -12.03 -4.70 8.33
CA VAL A 110 -12.34 -3.85 9.49
C VAL A 110 -11.80 -2.43 9.22
N ASN A 111 -12.60 -1.43 9.55
CA ASN A 111 -12.21 -0.04 9.40
C ASN A 111 -10.88 0.24 10.12
N ILE A 112 -9.97 0.92 9.44
CA ILE A 112 -8.61 1.20 9.93
C ILE A 112 -8.62 2.01 11.24
N LEU A 113 -9.55 2.96 11.40
CA LEU A 113 -9.67 3.76 12.61
C LEU A 113 -10.09 2.89 13.81
N VAL A 114 -11.03 1.97 13.61
CA VAL A 114 -11.47 1.05 14.68
C VAL A 114 -10.31 0.17 15.14
N ARG A 115 -9.52 -0.35 14.20
CA ARG A 115 -8.31 -1.15 14.54
C ARG A 115 -7.28 -0.32 15.27
N THR A 116 -7.07 0.92 14.86
CA THR A 116 -6.11 1.81 15.50
C THR A 116 -6.55 2.17 16.91
N LEU A 117 -7.83 2.50 17.12
CA LEU A 117 -8.38 2.76 18.45
C LEU A 117 -8.28 1.52 19.36
N ALA A 118 -8.54 0.33 18.83
CA ALA A 118 -8.35 -0.91 19.57
C ALA A 118 -6.87 -1.13 19.97
N THR A 119 -5.93 -0.76 19.09
CA THR A 119 -4.49 -0.82 19.39
C THR A 119 -4.11 0.18 20.49
N VAL A 120 -4.64 1.42 20.44
CA VAL A 120 -4.44 2.42 21.49
C VAL A 120 -4.97 1.90 22.83
N ALA A 121 -6.21 1.37 22.86
CA ALA A 121 -6.80 0.80 24.07
C ALA A 121 -5.99 -0.39 24.61
N LEU A 122 -5.43 -1.22 23.74
CA LEU A 122 -4.55 -2.33 24.13
C LEU A 122 -3.26 -1.81 24.78
N PHE A 123 -2.64 -0.78 24.22
CA PHE A 123 -1.42 -0.17 24.78
C PHE A 123 -1.68 0.49 26.12
N ASP A 124 -2.82 1.17 26.26
CA ASP A 124 -3.25 1.76 27.53
C ASP A 124 -3.46 0.67 28.60
N PHE A 125 -4.15 -0.42 28.23
CA PHE A 125 -4.39 -1.54 29.14
C PHE A 125 -3.07 -2.18 29.66
N PHE A 126 -2.06 -2.28 28.79
CA PHE A 126 -0.73 -2.81 29.17
C PHE A 126 0.24 -1.74 29.69
N SER A 127 -0.21 -0.49 29.85
CA SER A 127 0.61 0.66 30.23
C SER A 127 1.82 0.86 29.32
N VAL A 128 1.70 0.53 28.03
CA VAL A 128 2.72 0.79 27.01
C VAL A 128 2.60 2.24 26.55
N PRO A 129 3.68 3.04 26.68
CA PRO A 129 3.62 4.45 26.28
C PRO A 129 3.38 4.60 24.78
N LEU A 130 2.48 5.53 24.41
CA LEU A 130 2.27 5.94 23.04
C LEU A 130 3.45 6.79 22.55
N GLY A 131 3.83 6.65 21.28
CA GLY A 131 4.95 7.35 20.66
C GLY A 131 5.38 6.67 19.36
N GLU A 132 6.61 6.93 18.91
CA GLU A 132 7.12 6.41 17.63
C GLU A 132 7.08 4.88 17.52
N GLY A 133 7.40 4.15 18.59
CA GLY A 133 7.31 2.69 18.61
C GLY A 133 5.88 2.19 18.45
N ALA A 134 4.93 2.83 19.14
CA ALA A 134 3.50 2.54 19.00
C ALA A 134 2.99 2.86 17.59
N LEU A 135 3.47 3.96 17.01
CA LEU A 135 3.15 4.35 15.63
C LEU A 135 3.62 3.29 14.63
N ILE A 136 4.90 2.89 14.69
CA ILE A 136 5.45 1.88 13.78
C ILE A 136 4.70 0.56 13.94
N PHE A 137 4.44 0.12 15.18
CA PHE A 137 3.66 -1.09 15.45
C PHE A 137 2.26 -1.01 14.83
N GLY A 138 1.55 0.10 15.08
CA GLY A 138 0.20 0.29 14.55
C GLY A 138 0.16 0.35 13.02
N MET A 139 1.15 1.01 12.40
CA MET A 139 1.29 1.04 10.94
C MET A 139 1.56 -0.37 10.38
N VAL A 140 2.51 -1.12 10.96
CA VAL A 140 2.80 -2.50 10.55
C VAL A 140 1.56 -3.38 10.73
N TYR A 141 0.90 -3.33 11.89
CA TYR A 141 -0.31 -4.11 12.16
C TYR A 141 -1.43 -3.80 11.14
N ASN A 142 -1.61 -2.54 10.81
CA ASN A 142 -2.65 -2.13 9.86
C ASN A 142 -2.33 -2.54 8.42
N PHE A 143 -1.06 -2.51 8.01
CA PHE A 143 -0.68 -2.68 6.61
C PHE A 143 -0.06 -4.03 6.27
N ILE A 144 0.33 -4.87 7.24
CA ILE A 144 0.93 -6.19 6.98
C ILE A 144 0.07 -7.12 6.10
N PRO A 145 -1.28 -7.16 6.20
CA PRO A 145 -2.09 -7.97 5.31
C PRO A 145 -1.98 -7.55 3.85
N PHE A 146 -1.77 -6.25 3.58
CA PHE A 146 -1.60 -5.70 2.23
C PHE A 146 -0.24 -6.09 1.62
N MET A 147 0.75 -6.42 2.44
CA MET A 147 2.02 -7.01 1.99
C MET A 147 1.86 -8.50 1.72
N ILE A 148 1.24 -9.23 2.65
CA ILE A 148 1.11 -10.70 2.58
C ILE A 148 0.29 -11.12 1.35
N TYR A 149 -0.83 -10.46 1.08
CA TYR A 149 -1.80 -10.90 0.08
C TYR A 149 -1.25 -10.94 -1.35
N PRO A 150 -0.62 -9.89 -1.92
CA PRO A 150 -0.08 -9.94 -3.27
C PRO A 150 1.10 -10.91 -3.40
N ILE A 151 1.95 -11.02 -2.37
CA ILE A 151 3.06 -11.97 -2.36
C ILE A 151 2.52 -13.40 -2.36
N TYR A 152 1.55 -13.71 -1.48
CA TYR A 152 0.88 -15.00 -1.43
C TYR A 152 0.26 -15.37 -2.79
N ASN A 153 -0.47 -14.46 -3.42
CA ASN A 153 -1.11 -14.71 -4.71
C ASN A 153 -0.10 -15.01 -5.81
N THR A 154 1.05 -14.34 -5.79
CA THR A 154 2.12 -14.57 -6.76
C THR A 154 2.80 -15.93 -6.53
N LEU A 155 3.12 -16.24 -5.28
CA LEU A 155 3.71 -17.52 -4.89
C LEU A 155 2.76 -18.70 -5.20
N GLN A 156 1.45 -18.53 -4.98
CA GLN A 156 0.48 -19.58 -5.25
C GLN A 156 0.27 -19.87 -6.74
N LYS A 157 0.50 -18.88 -7.59
CA LYS A 157 0.43 -19.02 -9.06
C LYS A 157 1.74 -19.46 -9.68
N MET A 158 2.82 -19.53 -8.90
CA MET A 158 4.14 -19.93 -9.37
C MET A 158 4.11 -21.42 -9.74
N ASP A 159 4.63 -21.74 -10.92
CA ASP A 159 4.77 -23.12 -11.35
C ASP A 159 5.91 -23.79 -10.55
N HIS A 160 5.58 -24.87 -9.87
CA HIS A 160 6.52 -25.65 -9.08
C HIS A 160 7.65 -26.27 -9.90
N SER A 161 7.47 -26.41 -11.21
CA SER A 161 8.49 -26.93 -12.13
C SER A 161 9.80 -26.14 -12.08
N TYR A 162 9.74 -24.82 -11.82
CA TYR A 162 10.96 -24.01 -11.66
C TYR A 162 11.76 -24.38 -10.40
N ILE A 163 11.05 -24.75 -9.33
CA ILE A 163 11.67 -25.18 -8.07
C ILE A 163 12.31 -26.56 -8.27
N GLU A 164 11.58 -27.48 -8.88
CA GLU A 164 12.04 -28.85 -9.18
C GLU A 164 13.26 -28.82 -10.12
N ALA A 165 13.21 -28.04 -11.20
CA ALA A 165 14.34 -27.89 -12.12
C ALA A 165 15.60 -27.33 -11.42
N ALA A 166 15.43 -26.36 -10.50
CA ALA A 166 16.56 -25.84 -9.73
C ALA A 166 17.16 -26.90 -8.79
N GLN A 167 16.31 -27.74 -8.19
CA GLN A 167 16.75 -28.86 -7.34
C GLN A 167 17.45 -29.96 -8.13
N ASP A 168 16.95 -30.29 -9.30
CA ASP A 168 17.57 -31.28 -10.21
C ASP A 168 18.96 -30.83 -10.66
N LEU A 169 19.19 -29.53 -10.77
CA LEU A 169 20.51 -28.94 -11.03
C LEU A 169 21.43 -28.90 -9.79
N GLY A 170 20.99 -29.50 -8.66
CA GLY A 170 21.79 -29.60 -7.43
C GLY A 170 21.74 -28.35 -6.56
N ALA A 171 20.79 -27.42 -6.76
CA ALA A 171 20.66 -26.24 -5.93
C ALA A 171 20.15 -26.62 -4.53
N ASN A 172 20.81 -26.10 -3.51
CA ASN A 172 20.32 -26.24 -2.13
C ASN A 172 19.09 -25.34 -1.87
N PRO A 173 18.29 -25.56 -0.81
CA PRO A 173 17.07 -24.81 -0.55
C PRO A 173 17.26 -23.27 -0.51
N VAL A 174 18.40 -22.79 -0.01
CA VAL A 174 18.73 -21.38 0.04
C VAL A 174 18.98 -20.82 -1.37
N GLN A 175 19.68 -21.58 -2.21
CA GLN A 175 19.92 -21.22 -3.61
C GLN A 175 18.61 -21.22 -4.42
N VAL A 176 17.74 -22.21 -4.20
CA VAL A 176 16.40 -22.26 -4.81
C VAL A 176 15.61 -21.02 -4.43
N PHE A 177 15.62 -20.64 -3.14
CA PHE A 177 14.93 -19.45 -2.68
C PHE A 177 15.44 -18.18 -3.38
N PHE A 178 16.73 -17.90 -3.30
CA PHE A 178 17.28 -16.64 -3.84
C PHE A 178 17.37 -16.59 -5.36
N LYS A 179 17.58 -17.74 -6.05
CA LYS A 179 17.79 -17.76 -7.49
C LYS A 179 16.52 -18.06 -8.30
N ALA A 180 15.53 -18.71 -7.71
CA ALA A 180 14.28 -19.05 -8.40
C ALA A 180 13.07 -18.34 -7.75
N VAL A 181 12.78 -18.62 -6.50
CA VAL A 181 11.54 -18.18 -5.86
C VAL A 181 11.45 -16.67 -5.68
N LEU A 182 12.49 -16.06 -5.11
CA LEU A 182 12.50 -14.61 -4.86
C LEU A 182 12.37 -13.78 -6.16
N PRO A 183 13.13 -14.05 -7.22
CA PRO A 183 12.97 -13.33 -8.48
C PRO A 183 11.59 -13.51 -9.11
N LEU A 184 11.06 -14.74 -9.11
CA LEU A 184 9.74 -15.03 -9.67
C LEU A 184 8.59 -14.43 -8.84
N SER A 185 8.79 -14.22 -7.54
CA SER A 185 7.81 -13.57 -6.66
C SER A 185 7.91 -12.04 -6.65
N MET A 186 8.93 -11.45 -7.28
CA MET A 186 9.18 -10.00 -7.27
C MET A 186 7.97 -9.14 -7.70
N PRO A 187 7.15 -9.52 -8.70
CA PRO A 187 5.94 -8.76 -9.02
C PRO A 187 4.97 -8.65 -7.85
N GLY A 188 4.84 -9.72 -7.03
CA GLY A 188 4.03 -9.71 -5.81
C GLY A 188 4.63 -8.82 -4.73
N VAL A 189 5.96 -8.86 -4.56
CA VAL A 189 6.68 -8.02 -3.60
C VAL A 189 6.52 -6.55 -3.95
N MET A 190 6.72 -6.18 -5.22
CA MET A 190 6.55 -4.79 -5.68
C MET A 190 5.13 -4.29 -5.49
N SER A 191 4.13 -5.13 -5.77
CA SER A 191 2.72 -4.80 -5.50
C SER A 191 2.47 -4.58 -4.01
N GLY A 192 3.01 -5.45 -3.15
CA GLY A 192 2.92 -5.31 -1.69
C GLY A 192 3.58 -4.03 -1.18
N ILE A 193 4.79 -3.71 -1.69
CA ILE A 193 5.48 -2.46 -1.34
C ILE A 193 4.60 -1.26 -1.66
N MET A 194 4.04 -1.17 -2.87
CA MET A 194 3.17 -0.05 -3.25
C MET A 194 1.90 0.03 -2.39
N MET A 195 1.30 -1.11 -2.06
CA MET A 195 0.10 -1.18 -1.23
C MET A 195 0.34 -0.82 0.25
N VAL A 196 1.57 -0.89 0.74
CA VAL A 196 1.96 -0.48 2.10
C VAL A 196 2.51 0.93 2.11
N PHE A 197 3.47 1.24 1.24
CA PHE A 197 4.22 2.48 1.25
C PHE A 197 3.34 3.71 0.98
N MET A 198 2.50 3.66 -0.07
CA MET A 198 1.66 4.79 -0.47
C MET A 198 0.65 5.20 0.62
N PRO A 199 -0.16 4.26 1.20
CA PRO A 199 -1.06 4.63 2.28
C PRO A 199 -0.33 5.10 3.54
N THR A 200 0.82 4.51 3.87
CA THR A 200 1.58 4.88 5.08
C THR A 200 2.02 6.34 5.04
N ILE A 201 2.47 6.86 3.90
CA ILE A 201 2.84 8.28 3.75
C ILE A 201 1.63 9.21 3.99
N SER A 202 0.44 8.80 3.54
CA SER A 202 -0.75 9.67 3.53
C SER A 202 -1.64 9.51 4.77
N THR A 203 -1.35 8.56 5.68
CA THR A 203 -2.24 8.25 6.80
C THR A 203 -1.90 9.05 8.05
N PHE A 204 -2.37 10.30 8.14
CA PHE A 204 -2.22 11.15 9.32
C PHE A 204 -3.02 10.65 10.53
N ALA A 205 -4.22 10.10 10.33
CA ALA A 205 -5.10 9.70 11.42
C ALA A 205 -4.49 8.62 12.33
N ILE A 206 -3.72 7.69 11.80
CA ILE A 206 -3.02 6.69 12.60
C ILE A 206 -1.88 7.35 13.38
N ALA A 207 -1.13 8.25 12.75
CA ALA A 207 -0.03 8.96 13.41
C ALA A 207 -0.55 9.79 14.59
N GLU A 208 -1.61 10.57 14.38
CA GLU A 208 -2.21 11.40 15.43
C GLU A 208 -2.68 10.58 16.63
N LEU A 209 -3.41 9.47 16.38
CA LEU A 209 -3.95 8.63 17.46
C LEU A 209 -2.87 7.89 18.26
N LEU A 210 -1.81 7.42 17.61
CA LEU A 210 -0.76 6.61 18.26
C LEU A 210 0.38 7.44 18.87
N THR A 211 0.48 8.71 18.51
CA THR A 211 1.50 9.61 19.08
C THR A 211 0.92 10.62 20.06
N MET A 212 -0.41 10.66 20.24
CA MET A 212 -1.11 11.71 21.01
C MET A 212 -0.69 13.13 20.62
N ASN A 213 -0.45 13.37 19.33
CA ASN A 213 0.01 14.66 18.81
C ASN A 213 1.36 15.14 19.39
N ASN A 214 2.19 14.23 19.93
CA ASN A 214 3.50 14.55 20.51
C ASN A 214 4.61 14.71 19.47
N ILE A 215 4.33 14.39 18.21
CA ILE A 215 5.24 14.60 17.09
C ILE A 215 4.74 15.85 16.33
N LYS A 216 5.31 16.99 16.71
CA LYS A 216 5.13 18.26 16.00
C LYS A 216 6.22 18.43 14.96
#